data_668112ab9c13e49bed5b83e80fea0aee
#
_entry.id   668112ab9c13e49bed5b83e80fea0aee
#
_cell.length_a   1.000
_cell.length_b   1.000
_cell.length_c   1.000
_cell.angle_alpha   90.00
_cell.angle_beta   90.00
_cell.angle_gamma   90.00
#
_symmetry.space_group_name_H-M   'P 1'
#
loop_
_entity.id
_entity.type
_entity.pdbx_description
1 polymer ?
#
loop_
_entity_poly.entity_id
_entity_poly.type
_entity_poly.pdbx_seq_one_letter_code
_entity_poly.pdbx_strand_id
1 'polypeptide(L)'
;MRFDFHISIAGGFSKVVERAKVRGCETIQFFSRNPRGWKYDPMDGKELKGFRVSIRSSGLFPIFLHLPYLPNIASLASKFYKQSIDSITTDLERANQLGAQYLIIHIGHRLESSEDEAIEAVSRGINQALERVKNSVILLLENTAGQGTEIGNTFEQIKKIIDGVHQKGRMGVCLDTAHSFEAGYDLSKKDGIERTLQSFDQAIGLKRLHLLHLNDSKTPFGSRKDRHWHIGEGYIGVEAFRYLVNHSLLRHLPGIMETPRKDTVEDLKNIMVIRSLVE
;
A
#
# COMPACT_ATOMS: atom_id res chain seq x y z
N MET A 1 -4.84 6.06 15.76
CA MET A 1 -4.67 5.61 14.35
C MET A 1 -5.92 5.99 13.56
N ARG A 2 -5.82 6.37 12.29
CA ARG A 2 -6.96 6.59 11.38
C ARG A 2 -7.19 5.35 10.56
N PHE A 3 -8.44 4.93 10.39
CA PHE A 3 -8.79 3.68 9.71
C PHE A 3 -9.55 3.90 8.41
N ASP A 4 -9.28 3.06 7.42
CA ASP A 4 -9.96 3.03 6.13
C ASP A 4 -9.92 1.65 5.47
N PHE A 5 -10.52 1.60 4.28
CA PHE A 5 -10.47 0.49 3.33
C PHE A 5 -9.99 0.95 1.97
N HIS A 6 -9.55 0.00 1.15
CA HIS A 6 -9.37 0.25 -0.27
C HIS A 6 -10.73 0.44 -0.96
N ILE A 7 -11.08 1.68 -1.30
CA ILE A 7 -12.40 2.04 -1.81
C ILE A 7 -12.49 1.88 -3.33
N SER A 8 -13.59 1.29 -3.82
CA SER A 8 -13.86 1.15 -5.24
C SER A 8 -14.16 2.48 -5.92
N ILE A 9 -13.55 2.73 -7.09
CA ILE A 9 -13.82 3.89 -7.95
C ILE A 9 -14.98 3.69 -8.94
N ALA A 10 -15.65 2.55 -8.91
CA ALA A 10 -16.77 2.28 -9.82
C ALA A 10 -17.83 3.38 -9.72
N GLY A 11 -18.21 3.97 -10.86
CA GLY A 11 -19.15 5.09 -10.92
C GLY A 11 -18.53 6.47 -10.67
N GLY A 12 -17.18 6.59 -10.70
CA GLY A 12 -16.45 7.84 -10.64
C GLY A 12 -15.96 8.25 -9.23
N PHE A 13 -15.15 9.31 -9.19
CA PHE A 13 -14.51 9.77 -7.96
C PHE A 13 -15.50 10.33 -6.92
N SER A 14 -16.64 10.88 -7.34
CA SER A 14 -17.69 11.34 -6.42
C SER A 14 -18.20 10.20 -5.52
N LYS A 15 -18.29 8.98 -6.06
CA LYS A 15 -18.72 7.79 -5.34
C LYS A 15 -17.69 7.28 -4.34
N VAL A 16 -16.42 7.60 -4.53
CA VAL A 16 -15.34 7.22 -3.58
C VAL A 16 -15.56 7.87 -2.22
N VAL A 17 -15.80 9.19 -2.19
CA VAL A 17 -16.04 9.92 -0.94
C VAL A 17 -17.32 9.47 -0.24
N GLU A 18 -18.39 9.23 -1.00
CA GLU A 18 -19.66 8.72 -0.48
C GLU A 18 -19.46 7.36 0.20
N ARG A 19 -18.78 6.43 -0.48
CA ARG A 19 -18.50 5.08 0.06
C ARG A 19 -17.63 5.10 1.30
N ALA A 20 -16.63 5.99 1.34
CA ALA A 20 -15.76 6.16 2.51
C ALA A 20 -16.58 6.66 3.72
N LYS A 21 -17.45 7.66 3.52
CA LYS A 21 -18.32 8.18 4.58
C LYS A 21 -19.27 7.13 5.14
N VAL A 22 -19.90 6.34 4.28
CA VAL A 22 -20.81 5.25 4.72
C VAL A 22 -20.09 4.22 5.59
N ARG A 23 -18.80 3.99 5.34
CA ARG A 23 -17.94 3.09 6.13
C ARG A 23 -17.34 3.73 7.36
N GLY A 24 -17.54 5.04 7.54
CA GLY A 24 -16.94 5.79 8.65
C GLY A 24 -15.43 5.93 8.53
N CYS A 25 -14.87 5.93 7.32
CA CYS A 25 -13.44 6.07 7.09
C CYS A 25 -12.92 7.45 7.52
N GLU A 26 -11.65 7.52 7.90
CA GLU A 26 -10.97 8.74 8.36
C GLU A 26 -9.78 9.13 7.46
N THR A 27 -9.32 8.20 6.66
CA THR A 27 -8.34 8.32 5.59
C THR A 27 -8.94 7.69 4.33
N ILE A 28 -8.20 7.54 3.24
CA ILE A 28 -8.76 6.93 2.03
C ILE A 28 -7.70 6.39 1.10
N GLN A 29 -7.93 5.17 0.59
CA GLN A 29 -7.14 4.56 -0.48
C GLN A 29 -8.04 4.11 -1.63
N PHE A 30 -7.62 4.34 -2.86
CA PHE A 30 -8.32 3.89 -4.06
C PHE A 30 -7.41 3.85 -5.29
N PHE A 31 -7.86 3.18 -6.35
CA PHE A 31 -7.19 3.24 -7.64
C PHE A 31 -7.54 4.53 -8.39
N SER A 32 -6.60 5.08 -9.14
CA SER A 32 -6.87 6.25 -10.00
C SER A 32 -7.63 5.90 -11.28
N ARG A 33 -7.73 4.61 -11.61
CA ARG A 33 -8.34 4.05 -12.83
C ARG A 33 -8.87 2.63 -12.60
N ASN A 34 -9.48 2.04 -13.63
CA ASN A 34 -9.83 0.63 -13.57
C ASN A 34 -8.55 -0.25 -13.40
N PRO A 35 -8.44 -1.02 -12.31
CA PRO A 35 -7.22 -1.79 -12.02
C PRO A 35 -7.02 -3.01 -12.93
N ARG A 36 -8.03 -3.38 -13.72
CA ARG A 36 -8.01 -4.59 -14.57
C ARG A 36 -7.47 -4.35 -15.98
N GLY A 37 -7.00 -3.14 -16.29
CA GLY A 37 -6.52 -2.79 -17.61
C GLY A 37 -5.41 -1.76 -17.60
N TRP A 38 -4.75 -1.59 -18.73
CA TRP A 38 -3.67 -0.62 -18.94
C TRP A 38 -4.16 0.76 -19.38
N LYS A 39 -5.43 0.84 -19.80
CA LYS A 39 -5.98 2.06 -20.36
C LYS A 39 -6.17 3.13 -19.29
N TYR A 40 -5.80 4.34 -19.62
CA TYR A 40 -6.07 5.56 -18.88
C TYR A 40 -7.10 6.39 -19.65
N ASP A 41 -8.28 6.53 -19.10
CA ASP A 41 -9.22 7.52 -19.59
C ASP A 41 -8.84 8.89 -19.00
N PRO A 42 -8.94 9.99 -19.79
CA PRO A 42 -8.75 11.33 -19.27
C PRO A 42 -9.65 11.59 -18.08
N MET A 43 -9.11 12.26 -17.05
CA MET A 43 -9.94 12.67 -15.92
C MET A 43 -10.74 13.91 -16.32
N ASP A 44 -12.06 13.86 -16.16
CA ASP A 44 -12.93 15.01 -16.40
C ASP A 44 -12.64 16.12 -15.38
N GLY A 45 -12.38 17.33 -15.86
CA GLY A 45 -11.99 18.47 -15.01
C GLY A 45 -13.07 18.88 -14.02
N LYS A 46 -14.36 18.70 -14.36
CA LYS A 46 -15.48 18.99 -13.47
C LYS A 46 -15.59 17.94 -12.36
N GLU A 47 -15.43 16.67 -12.72
CA GLU A 47 -15.38 15.57 -11.74
C GLU A 47 -14.22 15.74 -10.77
N LEU A 48 -13.02 16.05 -11.29
CA LEU A 48 -11.83 16.30 -10.48
C LEU A 48 -12.02 17.45 -9.49
N LYS A 49 -12.58 18.56 -9.95
CA LYS A 49 -12.90 19.72 -9.08
C LYS A 49 -13.91 19.33 -8.00
N GLY A 50 -14.97 18.61 -8.38
CA GLY A 50 -16.00 18.11 -7.46
C GLY A 50 -15.41 17.19 -6.41
N PHE A 51 -14.56 16.24 -6.81
CA PHE A 51 -13.86 15.33 -5.90
C PHE A 51 -13.01 16.10 -4.88
N ARG A 52 -12.18 17.06 -5.34
CA ARG A 52 -11.32 17.87 -4.45
C ARG A 52 -12.11 18.69 -3.43
N VAL A 53 -13.26 19.22 -3.83
CA VAL A 53 -14.17 19.93 -2.90
C VAL A 53 -14.73 18.95 -1.87
N SER A 54 -15.24 17.78 -2.31
CA SER A 54 -15.82 16.76 -1.45
C SER A 54 -14.82 16.19 -0.44
N ILE A 55 -13.59 15.93 -0.87
CA ILE A 55 -12.50 15.46 0.01
C ILE A 55 -12.18 16.50 1.10
N ARG A 56 -12.02 17.78 0.72
CA ARG A 56 -11.72 18.85 1.70
C ARG A 56 -12.81 18.98 2.77
N SER A 57 -14.07 18.87 2.37
CA SER A 57 -15.22 18.98 3.29
C SER A 57 -15.47 17.69 4.10
N SER A 58 -14.87 16.57 3.73
CA SER A 58 -15.11 15.27 4.38
C SER A 58 -14.26 15.02 5.61
N GLY A 59 -13.11 15.70 5.75
CA GLY A 59 -12.11 15.41 6.78
C GLY A 59 -11.26 14.15 6.50
N LEU A 60 -11.47 13.48 5.35
CA LEU A 60 -10.68 12.31 4.95
C LEU A 60 -9.24 12.73 4.61
N PHE A 61 -8.27 12.27 5.40
CA PHE A 61 -6.85 12.61 5.24
C PHE A 61 -5.96 11.66 6.04
N PRO A 62 -4.78 11.27 5.55
CA PRO A 62 -4.26 11.53 4.20
C PRO A 62 -4.97 10.72 3.11
N ILE A 63 -4.67 11.04 1.84
CA ILE A 63 -5.21 10.37 0.66
C ILE A 63 -4.12 9.53 0.02
N PHE A 64 -4.43 8.27 -0.23
CA PHE A 64 -3.55 7.31 -0.89
C PHE A 64 -4.13 6.88 -2.23
N LEU A 65 -3.29 6.84 -3.25
CA LEU A 65 -3.57 6.05 -4.43
C LEU A 65 -2.80 4.74 -4.38
N HIS A 66 -3.36 3.70 -4.93
CA HIS A 66 -2.67 2.43 -5.13
C HIS A 66 -2.49 2.18 -6.62
N LEU A 67 -1.29 1.74 -7.03
CA LEU A 67 -1.05 1.33 -8.41
C LEU A 67 -1.81 0.01 -8.69
N PRO A 68 -2.46 -0.14 -9.87
CA PRO A 68 -3.08 -1.40 -10.24
C PRO A 68 -2.11 -2.58 -10.31
N TYR A 69 -2.64 -3.81 -10.30
CA TYR A 69 -1.85 -5.05 -10.18
C TYR A 69 -1.02 -5.45 -11.40
N LEU A 70 -1.28 -4.87 -12.58
CA LEU A 70 -0.62 -5.27 -13.83
C LEU A 70 0.85 -4.83 -13.98
N PRO A 71 1.27 -3.66 -13.46
CA PRO A 71 2.65 -3.20 -13.57
C PRO A 71 3.64 -4.14 -12.88
N ASN A 72 4.77 -4.40 -13.57
CA ASN A 72 5.91 -5.13 -13.03
C ASN A 72 7.20 -4.43 -13.47
N ILE A 73 7.87 -3.77 -12.54
CA ILE A 73 9.16 -3.09 -12.76
C ILE A 73 10.35 -3.87 -12.20
N ALA A 74 10.14 -5.09 -11.72
CA ALA A 74 11.20 -5.92 -11.16
C ALA A 74 11.90 -6.82 -12.20
N SER A 75 11.57 -6.68 -13.50
CA SER A 75 12.23 -7.44 -14.56
C SER A 75 12.35 -6.62 -15.82
N LEU A 76 13.61 -6.33 -16.24
CA LEU A 76 13.93 -5.66 -17.52
C LEU A 76 13.50 -6.49 -18.72
N ALA A 77 13.48 -7.81 -18.62
CA ALA A 77 13.03 -8.71 -19.67
C ALA A 77 11.50 -8.72 -19.85
N SER A 78 10.76 -8.14 -18.91
CA SER A 78 9.31 -8.04 -19.02
C SER A 78 8.93 -7.14 -20.20
N LYS A 79 8.12 -7.65 -21.13
CA LYS A 79 7.53 -6.84 -22.22
C LYS A 79 6.71 -5.66 -21.70
N PHE A 80 6.31 -5.69 -20.44
CA PHE A 80 5.55 -4.64 -19.78
C PHE A 80 6.40 -3.65 -18.96
N TYR A 81 7.75 -3.81 -18.91
CA TYR A 81 8.61 -2.97 -18.08
C TYR A 81 8.42 -1.48 -18.38
N LYS A 82 8.55 -1.08 -19.63
CA LYS A 82 8.34 0.32 -20.06
C LYS A 82 6.92 0.80 -19.76
N GLN A 83 5.90 -0.02 -20.05
CA GLN A 83 4.51 0.31 -19.80
C GLN A 83 4.23 0.44 -18.29
N SER A 84 4.93 -0.32 -17.46
CA SER A 84 4.86 -0.22 -16.00
C SER A 84 5.41 1.11 -15.49
N ILE A 85 6.54 1.58 -16.06
CA ILE A 85 7.11 2.90 -15.75
C ILE A 85 6.13 4.01 -16.17
N ASP A 86 5.55 3.92 -17.37
CA ASP A 86 4.55 4.87 -17.86
C ASP A 86 3.31 4.88 -16.94
N SER A 87 2.93 3.70 -16.41
CA SER A 87 1.83 3.56 -15.45
C SER A 87 2.14 4.29 -14.13
N ILE A 88 3.32 4.08 -13.55
CA ILE A 88 3.74 4.78 -12.32
C ILE A 88 3.78 6.29 -12.55
N THR A 89 4.36 6.73 -13.68
CA THR A 89 4.43 8.15 -14.06
C THR A 89 3.04 8.77 -14.11
N THR A 90 2.11 8.12 -14.81
CA THR A 90 0.73 8.60 -14.95
C THR A 90 0.01 8.62 -13.61
N ASP A 91 0.17 7.59 -12.78
CA ASP A 91 -0.49 7.55 -11.47
C ASP A 91 0.09 8.56 -10.47
N LEU A 92 1.39 8.91 -10.56
CA LEU A 92 1.98 10.04 -9.81
C LEU A 92 1.38 11.40 -10.23
N GLU A 93 1.13 11.61 -11.52
CA GLU A 93 0.45 12.82 -12.01
C GLU A 93 -1.01 12.87 -11.54
N ARG A 94 -1.73 11.75 -11.65
CA ARG A 94 -3.12 11.63 -11.21
C ARG A 94 -3.25 11.80 -9.70
N ALA A 95 -2.31 11.26 -8.91
CA ALA A 95 -2.25 11.46 -7.47
C ALA A 95 -2.17 12.96 -7.13
N ASN A 96 -1.28 13.68 -7.77
CA ASN A 96 -1.16 15.13 -7.59
C ASN A 96 -2.44 15.88 -8.01
N GLN A 97 -3.05 15.50 -9.14
CA GLN A 97 -4.31 16.11 -9.61
C GLN A 97 -5.48 15.81 -8.65
N LEU A 98 -5.55 14.63 -8.06
CA LEU A 98 -6.56 14.24 -7.08
C LEU A 98 -6.27 14.81 -5.67
N GLY A 99 -5.07 15.35 -5.44
CA GLY A 99 -4.65 15.87 -4.14
C GLY A 99 -4.21 14.79 -3.17
N ALA A 100 -3.85 13.60 -3.68
CA ALA A 100 -3.28 12.54 -2.87
C ALA A 100 -1.82 12.84 -2.52
N GLN A 101 -1.43 12.48 -1.30
CA GLN A 101 -0.08 12.66 -0.79
C GLN A 101 0.84 11.50 -1.17
N TYR A 102 0.25 10.32 -1.42
CA TYR A 102 0.98 9.07 -1.56
C TYR A 102 0.48 8.24 -2.75
N LEU A 103 1.42 7.56 -3.40
CA LEU A 103 1.15 6.49 -4.35
C LEU A 103 1.81 5.20 -3.85
N ILE A 104 1.05 4.15 -3.62
CA ILE A 104 1.52 2.83 -3.19
C ILE A 104 1.75 1.97 -4.42
N ILE A 105 2.85 1.22 -4.43
CA ILE A 105 3.14 0.23 -5.46
C ILE A 105 3.59 -1.10 -4.87
N HIS A 106 3.11 -2.21 -5.43
CA HIS A 106 3.80 -3.49 -5.35
C HIS A 106 5.08 -3.42 -6.17
N ILE A 107 6.14 -4.02 -5.66
CA ILE A 107 7.48 -3.95 -6.29
C ILE A 107 7.53 -4.79 -7.57
N GLY A 108 6.85 -5.95 -7.57
CA GLY A 108 6.71 -6.83 -8.72
C GLY A 108 7.51 -8.13 -8.60
N HIS A 109 7.57 -8.87 -9.72
CA HIS A 109 8.15 -10.19 -9.82
C HIS A 109 9.44 -10.15 -10.65
N ARG A 110 10.54 -10.74 -10.14
CA ARG A 110 11.83 -10.81 -10.86
C ARG A 110 11.81 -11.73 -12.09
N LEU A 111 10.84 -12.62 -12.16
CA LEU A 111 10.75 -13.65 -13.20
C LEU A 111 12.05 -14.49 -13.25
N GLU A 112 12.73 -14.49 -14.39
CA GLU A 112 14.00 -15.21 -14.61
C GLU A 112 15.25 -14.41 -14.16
N SER A 113 15.09 -13.14 -13.76
CA SER A 113 16.21 -12.30 -13.32
C SER A 113 16.71 -12.74 -11.93
N SER A 114 17.97 -12.48 -11.63
CA SER A 114 18.49 -12.57 -10.27
C SER A 114 17.86 -11.51 -9.36
N GLU A 115 18.00 -11.65 -8.04
CA GLU A 115 17.51 -10.69 -7.08
C GLU A 115 18.14 -9.31 -7.28
N ASP A 116 19.46 -9.25 -7.45
CA ASP A 116 20.17 -7.97 -7.60
C ASP A 116 19.79 -7.26 -8.92
N GLU A 117 19.65 -8.00 -10.02
CA GLU A 117 19.15 -7.44 -11.29
C GLU A 117 17.73 -6.89 -11.14
N ALA A 118 16.87 -7.58 -10.40
CA ALA A 118 15.49 -7.12 -10.15
C ALA A 118 15.48 -5.85 -9.30
N ILE A 119 16.26 -5.78 -8.23
CA ILE A 119 16.41 -4.59 -7.38
C ILE A 119 16.91 -3.39 -8.20
N GLU A 120 17.91 -3.61 -9.06
CA GLU A 120 18.42 -2.58 -9.96
C GLU A 120 17.34 -2.12 -10.97
N ALA A 121 16.60 -3.07 -11.55
CA ALA A 121 15.51 -2.75 -12.48
C ALA A 121 14.43 -1.89 -11.79
N VAL A 122 14.02 -2.24 -10.57
CA VAL A 122 13.04 -1.45 -9.80
C VAL A 122 13.55 -0.04 -9.54
N SER A 123 14.77 0.11 -9.03
CA SER A 123 15.37 1.41 -8.74
C SER A 123 15.47 2.28 -9.99
N ARG A 124 15.89 1.70 -11.12
CA ARG A 124 15.98 2.35 -12.44
C ARG A 124 14.59 2.79 -12.93
N GLY A 125 13.60 1.92 -12.82
CA GLY A 125 12.21 2.23 -13.23
C GLY A 125 11.60 3.37 -12.41
N ILE A 126 11.80 3.36 -11.09
CA ILE A 126 11.36 4.42 -10.19
C ILE A 126 12.05 5.74 -10.52
N ASN A 127 13.37 5.75 -10.73
CA ASN A 127 14.10 6.95 -11.13
C ASN A 127 13.53 7.56 -12.41
N GLN A 128 13.30 6.74 -13.45
CA GLN A 128 12.69 7.20 -14.70
C GLN A 128 11.29 7.79 -14.49
N ALA A 129 10.45 7.18 -13.65
CA ALA A 129 9.12 7.69 -13.36
C ALA A 129 9.17 9.02 -12.59
N LEU A 130 10.00 9.11 -11.54
CA LEU A 130 10.12 10.31 -10.70
C LEU A 130 10.76 11.49 -11.44
N GLU A 131 11.67 11.26 -12.38
CA GLU A 131 12.30 12.30 -13.21
C GLU A 131 11.31 12.94 -14.20
N ARG A 132 10.28 12.18 -14.63
CA ARG A 132 9.27 12.66 -15.57
C ARG A 132 8.20 13.55 -14.92
N VAL A 133 8.05 13.50 -13.59
CA VAL A 133 6.99 14.22 -12.88
C VAL A 133 7.55 15.23 -11.88
N LYS A 134 7.02 16.46 -11.91
CA LYS A 134 7.40 17.53 -10.98
C LYS A 134 6.28 17.77 -9.97
N ASN A 135 6.19 16.89 -8.98
CA ASN A 135 5.23 17.03 -7.87
C ASN A 135 5.84 16.50 -6.57
N SER A 136 5.11 16.63 -5.46
CA SER A 136 5.55 16.23 -4.12
C SER A 136 4.97 14.90 -3.65
N VAL A 137 4.28 14.16 -4.51
CA VAL A 137 3.71 12.84 -4.16
C VAL A 137 4.82 11.89 -3.76
N ILE A 138 4.68 11.26 -2.61
CA ILE A 138 5.62 10.26 -2.09
C ILE A 138 5.22 8.89 -2.63
N LEU A 139 6.18 8.17 -3.18
CA LEU A 139 6.01 6.80 -3.64
C LEU A 139 6.29 5.84 -2.48
N LEU A 140 5.29 5.03 -2.13
CA LEU A 140 5.41 4.01 -1.08
C LEU A 140 5.66 2.64 -1.71
N LEU A 141 6.76 2.01 -1.33
CA LEU A 141 6.99 0.60 -1.62
C LEU A 141 6.22 -0.24 -0.62
N GLU A 142 5.35 -1.09 -1.08
CA GLU A 142 4.68 -2.06 -0.24
C GLU A 142 5.53 -3.33 -0.14
N ASN A 143 5.74 -3.84 1.10
CA ASN A 143 6.36 -5.15 1.27
C ASN A 143 5.44 -6.25 0.74
N THR A 144 6.00 -7.37 0.32
CA THR A 144 5.28 -8.49 -0.29
C THR A 144 5.39 -9.76 0.55
N ALA A 145 4.49 -10.71 0.33
CA ALA A 145 4.55 -12.03 0.96
C ALA A 145 5.73 -12.90 0.45
N GLY A 146 6.35 -12.53 -0.66
CA GLY A 146 7.37 -13.34 -1.33
C GLY A 146 6.78 -14.51 -2.11
N GLN A 147 5.55 -14.34 -2.62
CA GLN A 147 4.90 -15.38 -3.42
C GLN A 147 5.59 -15.52 -4.78
N GLY A 148 5.98 -16.76 -5.12
CA GLY A 148 6.67 -17.04 -6.38
C GLY A 148 8.02 -16.31 -6.48
N THR A 149 8.12 -15.32 -7.35
CA THR A 149 9.35 -14.55 -7.61
C THR A 149 9.22 -13.07 -7.23
N GLU A 150 8.32 -12.75 -6.31
CA GLU A 150 8.15 -11.38 -5.79
C GLU A 150 9.41 -10.84 -5.13
N ILE A 151 9.65 -9.55 -5.34
CA ILE A 151 10.68 -8.75 -4.67
C ILE A 151 10.01 -7.86 -3.61
N GLY A 152 10.75 -7.57 -2.53
CA GLY A 152 10.26 -6.73 -1.42
C GLY A 152 9.71 -7.51 -0.24
N ASN A 153 9.97 -8.81 -0.19
CA ASN A 153 9.60 -9.65 0.93
C ASN A 153 10.59 -9.57 2.11
N THR A 154 11.73 -8.88 1.94
CA THR A 154 12.64 -8.53 3.04
C THR A 154 12.87 -7.02 3.08
N PHE A 155 13.13 -6.51 4.28
CA PHE A 155 13.40 -5.08 4.48
C PHE A 155 14.72 -4.65 3.83
N GLU A 156 15.67 -5.57 3.71
CA GLU A 156 16.94 -5.35 3.02
C GLU A 156 16.75 -5.13 1.52
N GLN A 157 15.85 -5.89 0.88
CA GLN A 157 15.50 -5.67 -0.54
C GLN A 157 14.89 -4.27 -0.73
N ILE A 158 13.93 -3.89 0.11
CA ILE A 158 13.30 -2.56 0.08
C ILE A 158 14.36 -1.46 0.30
N LYS A 159 15.26 -1.65 1.26
CA LYS A 159 16.38 -0.73 1.54
C LYS A 159 17.28 -0.56 0.32
N LYS A 160 17.72 -1.65 -0.31
CA LYS A 160 18.55 -1.61 -1.53
C LYS A 160 17.86 -0.84 -2.65
N ILE A 161 16.55 -1.03 -2.84
CA ILE A 161 15.77 -0.27 -3.84
C ILE A 161 15.79 1.22 -3.52
N ILE A 162 15.49 1.60 -2.27
CA ILE A 162 15.48 3.01 -1.84
C ILE A 162 16.86 3.64 -2.01
N ASP A 163 17.93 2.90 -1.72
CA ASP A 163 19.29 3.39 -1.89
C ASP A 163 19.67 3.65 -3.33
N GLY A 164 19.13 2.88 -4.26
CA GLY A 164 19.31 3.06 -5.72
C GLY A 164 18.45 4.20 -6.31
N VAL A 165 17.50 4.78 -5.54
CA VAL A 165 16.68 5.90 -6.02
C VAL A 165 17.36 7.25 -5.75
N HIS A 166 17.41 8.12 -6.79
CA HIS A 166 18.03 9.45 -6.69
C HIS A 166 17.24 10.38 -5.78
N GLN A 167 15.92 10.43 -5.93
CA GLN A 167 15.02 11.27 -5.15
C GLN A 167 14.54 10.57 -3.87
N LYS A 168 15.47 10.19 -2.99
CA LYS A 168 15.18 9.43 -1.75
C LYS A 168 14.17 10.10 -0.82
N GLY A 169 14.04 11.42 -0.88
CA GLY A 169 13.05 12.18 -0.12
C GLY A 169 11.60 11.95 -0.57
N ARG A 170 11.41 11.37 -1.75
CA ARG A 170 10.10 10.98 -2.30
C ARG A 170 9.79 9.49 -2.13
N MET A 171 10.59 8.76 -1.34
CA MET A 171 10.42 7.34 -1.09
C MET A 171 9.97 7.09 0.34
N GLY A 172 8.98 6.25 0.49
CA GLY A 172 8.52 5.72 1.77
C GLY A 172 8.11 4.26 1.66
N VAL A 173 7.53 3.73 2.72
CA VAL A 173 7.12 2.32 2.80
C VAL A 173 5.68 2.24 3.31
N CYS A 174 4.92 1.34 2.73
CA CYS A 174 3.69 0.78 3.26
C CYS A 174 4.03 -0.61 3.83
N LEU A 175 3.72 -0.85 5.10
CA LEU A 175 3.91 -2.16 5.72
C LEU A 175 2.57 -2.89 5.77
N ASP A 176 2.43 -3.96 4.98
CA ASP A 176 1.30 -4.87 5.05
C ASP A 176 1.55 -5.95 6.10
N THR A 177 0.60 -6.12 7.02
CA THR A 177 0.72 -7.06 8.14
C THR A 177 0.60 -8.52 7.70
N ALA A 178 -0.28 -8.83 6.74
CA ALA A 178 -0.39 -10.19 6.20
C ALA A 178 0.86 -10.56 5.41
N HIS A 179 1.30 -9.69 4.49
CA HIS A 179 2.52 -9.90 3.72
C HIS A 179 3.75 -10.09 4.61
N SER A 180 3.89 -9.27 5.66
CA SER A 180 4.99 -9.42 6.62
C SER A 180 4.96 -10.78 7.31
N PHE A 181 3.79 -11.19 7.79
CA PHE A 181 3.61 -12.47 8.48
C PHE A 181 3.89 -13.66 7.54
N GLU A 182 3.40 -13.59 6.33
CA GLU A 182 3.59 -14.60 5.28
C GLU A 182 5.03 -14.66 4.77
N ALA A 183 5.76 -13.53 4.80
CA ALA A 183 7.19 -13.46 4.47
C ALA A 183 8.11 -13.98 5.59
N GLY A 184 7.60 -14.17 6.81
CA GLY A 184 8.38 -14.70 7.94
C GLY A 184 8.70 -13.69 9.06
N TYR A 185 8.02 -12.54 9.08
CA TYR A 185 8.04 -11.61 10.21
C TYR A 185 6.86 -11.92 11.14
N ASP A 186 7.13 -12.50 12.31
CA ASP A 186 6.06 -12.98 13.22
C ASP A 186 5.31 -11.82 13.88
N LEU A 187 4.20 -11.42 13.26
CA LEU A 187 3.30 -10.41 13.80
C LEU A 187 2.20 -10.98 14.70
N SER A 188 2.17 -12.29 14.97
CA SER A 188 1.14 -12.90 15.83
C SER A 188 1.38 -12.74 17.33
N LYS A 189 2.58 -12.28 17.72
CA LYS A 189 3.01 -12.16 19.10
C LYS A 189 3.71 -10.84 19.35
N LYS A 190 3.54 -10.30 20.58
CA LYS A 190 4.16 -9.04 20.99
C LYS A 190 5.67 -9.01 20.69
N ASP A 191 6.42 -10.02 21.13
CA ASP A 191 7.87 -10.07 20.93
C ASP A 191 8.25 -10.18 19.44
N GLY A 192 7.41 -10.81 18.63
CA GLY A 192 7.58 -10.88 17.18
C GLY A 192 7.35 -9.53 16.52
N ILE A 193 6.33 -8.78 16.95
CA ILE A 193 6.07 -7.41 16.49
C ILE A 193 7.25 -6.51 16.83
N GLU A 194 7.76 -6.55 18.07
CA GLU A 194 8.92 -5.75 18.48
C GLU A 194 10.16 -6.05 17.63
N ARG A 195 10.48 -7.34 17.42
CA ARG A 195 11.59 -7.74 16.53
C ARG A 195 11.40 -7.27 15.10
N THR A 196 10.17 -7.34 14.58
CA THR A 196 9.85 -6.87 13.23
C THR A 196 10.07 -5.38 13.10
N LEU A 197 9.58 -4.59 14.06
CA LEU A 197 9.77 -3.13 14.08
C LEU A 197 11.24 -2.76 14.23
N GLN A 198 11.99 -3.47 15.07
CA GLN A 198 13.43 -3.28 15.22
C GLN A 198 14.18 -3.58 13.92
N SER A 199 13.86 -4.70 13.25
CA SER A 199 14.46 -5.04 11.96
C SER A 199 14.13 -4.02 10.88
N PHE A 200 12.89 -3.53 10.85
CA PHE A 200 12.47 -2.47 9.93
C PHE A 200 13.26 -1.17 10.20
N ASP A 201 13.37 -0.76 11.45
CA ASP A 201 14.08 0.47 11.82
C ASP A 201 15.58 0.38 11.48
N GLN A 202 16.21 -0.75 11.76
CA GLN A 202 17.62 -0.98 11.42
C GLN A 202 17.88 -0.98 9.91
N ALA A 203 17.00 -1.60 9.13
CA ALA A 203 17.18 -1.68 7.68
C ALA A 203 16.79 -0.38 6.98
N ILE A 204 15.62 0.17 7.24
CA ILE A 204 14.98 1.23 6.46
C ILE A 204 14.88 2.55 7.25
N GLY A 205 14.56 2.44 8.54
CA GLY A 205 14.23 3.55 9.43
C GLY A 205 12.71 3.81 9.51
N LEU A 206 12.17 3.85 10.73
CA LEU A 206 10.73 4.06 10.99
C LEU A 206 10.18 5.39 10.43
N LYS A 207 11.03 6.40 10.23
CA LYS A 207 10.65 7.67 9.60
C LYS A 207 10.15 7.52 8.15
N ARG A 208 10.44 6.40 7.49
CA ARG A 208 9.97 6.10 6.13
C ARG A 208 8.69 5.28 6.10
N LEU A 209 8.21 4.82 7.25
CA LEU A 209 6.92 4.13 7.36
C LEU A 209 5.81 5.17 7.40
N HIS A 210 4.96 5.17 6.37
CA HIS A 210 3.88 6.15 6.21
C HIS A 210 2.49 5.55 6.30
N LEU A 211 2.38 4.24 6.15
CA LEU A 211 1.11 3.53 6.10
C LEU A 211 1.26 2.11 6.62
N LEU A 212 0.22 1.62 7.30
CA LEU A 212 0.02 0.20 7.55
C LEU A 212 -1.15 -0.30 6.70
N HIS A 213 -0.94 -1.37 5.94
CA HIS A 213 -2.05 -2.20 5.51
C HIS A 213 -2.36 -3.20 6.63
N LEU A 214 -3.55 -3.07 7.22
CA LEU A 214 -4.00 -3.88 8.35
C LEU A 214 -4.83 -5.04 7.83
N ASN A 215 -4.17 -6.13 7.51
CA ASN A 215 -4.79 -7.34 7.00
C ASN A 215 -4.38 -8.54 7.87
N ASP A 216 -5.36 -9.35 8.29
CA ASP A 216 -5.01 -10.65 8.88
C ASP A 216 -4.60 -11.62 7.77
N SER A 217 -3.87 -12.67 8.10
CA SER A 217 -3.45 -13.68 7.13
C SER A 217 -4.33 -14.92 7.19
N LYS A 218 -4.82 -15.36 6.03
CA LYS A 218 -5.52 -16.63 5.88
C LYS A 218 -4.58 -17.83 5.88
N THR A 219 -3.28 -17.60 5.76
CA THR A 219 -2.29 -18.66 5.63
C THR A 219 -1.29 -18.64 6.80
N PRO A 220 -0.63 -19.77 7.11
CA PRO A 220 0.29 -19.85 8.23
C PRO A 220 1.52 -18.94 8.07
N PHE A 221 2.17 -18.68 9.19
CA PHE A 221 3.45 -17.98 9.27
C PHE A 221 4.47 -18.53 8.27
N GLY A 222 5.12 -17.63 7.53
CA GLY A 222 6.16 -17.97 6.56
C GLY A 222 5.67 -18.74 5.33
N SER A 223 4.37 -18.74 5.07
CA SER A 223 3.76 -19.50 3.96
C SER A 223 4.16 -19.02 2.57
N ARG A 224 4.59 -17.77 2.43
CA ARG A 224 4.84 -17.09 1.15
C ARG A 224 3.64 -17.16 0.19
N LYS A 225 2.43 -16.92 0.74
CA LYS A 225 1.18 -16.94 -0.01
C LYS A 225 0.39 -15.71 0.37
N ASP A 226 0.30 -14.73 -0.51
CA ASP A 226 -0.50 -13.53 -0.34
C ASP A 226 -1.99 -13.86 -0.25
N ARG A 227 -2.51 -13.91 0.98
CA ARG A 227 -3.92 -14.24 1.28
C ARG A 227 -4.41 -13.45 2.49
N HIS A 228 -4.95 -12.26 2.23
CA HIS A 228 -5.60 -11.43 3.24
C HIS A 228 -6.82 -12.12 3.86
N TRP A 229 -7.07 -11.81 5.13
CA TRP A 229 -8.26 -12.27 5.85
C TRP A 229 -8.84 -11.17 6.75
N HIS A 230 -9.99 -11.46 7.35
CA HIS A 230 -10.69 -10.55 8.25
C HIS A 230 -9.91 -10.36 9.55
N ILE A 231 -9.94 -9.13 10.09
CA ILE A 231 -9.20 -8.76 11.31
C ILE A 231 -9.56 -9.68 12.47
N GLY A 232 -8.56 -10.37 13.00
CA GLY A 232 -8.67 -11.26 14.14
C GLY A 232 -9.24 -12.64 13.86
N GLU A 233 -9.56 -12.96 12.59
CA GLU A 233 -10.08 -14.26 12.16
C GLU A 233 -9.02 -15.13 11.46
N GLY A 234 -7.79 -14.62 11.30
CA GLY A 234 -6.69 -15.30 10.65
C GLY A 234 -5.61 -15.77 11.63
N TYR A 235 -4.43 -16.01 11.08
CA TYR A 235 -3.28 -16.55 11.82
C TYR A 235 -2.50 -15.49 12.61
N ILE A 236 -2.69 -14.19 12.33
CA ILE A 236 -2.11 -13.10 13.12
C ILE A 236 -2.92 -12.94 14.42
N GLY A 237 -4.24 -12.86 14.31
CA GLY A 237 -5.15 -12.88 15.42
C GLY A 237 -5.40 -11.51 16.10
N VAL A 238 -6.51 -11.42 16.82
CA VAL A 238 -7.06 -10.15 17.36
C VAL A 238 -6.12 -9.45 18.37
N GLU A 239 -5.42 -10.20 19.22
CA GLU A 239 -4.53 -9.62 20.25
C GLU A 239 -3.29 -8.96 19.64
N ALA A 240 -2.80 -9.49 18.53
CA ALA A 240 -1.73 -8.87 17.76
C ALA A 240 -2.19 -7.51 17.18
N PHE A 241 -3.38 -7.45 16.59
CA PHE A 241 -3.95 -6.18 16.11
C PHE A 241 -4.18 -5.18 17.24
N ARG A 242 -4.65 -5.64 18.42
CA ARG A 242 -4.75 -4.77 19.61
C ARG A 242 -3.39 -4.15 19.94
N TYR A 243 -2.34 -4.97 19.94
CA TYR A 243 -0.99 -4.47 20.22
C TYR A 243 -0.49 -3.49 19.13
N LEU A 244 -0.69 -3.82 17.85
CA LEU A 244 -0.26 -2.98 16.73
C LEU A 244 -0.94 -1.60 16.72
N VAL A 245 -2.26 -1.52 16.90
CA VAL A 245 -2.98 -0.25 16.80
C VAL A 245 -2.72 0.70 17.97
N ASN A 246 -2.32 0.16 19.14
CA ASN A 246 -1.96 0.94 20.33
C ASN A 246 -0.45 1.18 20.47
N HIS A 247 0.38 0.56 19.62
CA HIS A 247 1.82 0.66 19.70
C HIS A 247 2.28 2.12 19.52
N SER A 248 3.12 2.61 20.45
CA SER A 248 3.55 4.02 20.50
C SER A 248 4.21 4.52 19.20
N LEU A 249 4.93 3.66 18.49
CA LEU A 249 5.61 3.97 17.23
C LEU A 249 4.66 3.89 16.01
N LEU A 250 3.47 3.29 16.14
CA LEU A 250 2.57 3.03 15.01
C LEU A 250 1.24 3.78 15.09
N ARG A 251 0.73 4.08 16.28
CA ARG A 251 -0.61 4.65 16.49
C ARG A 251 -0.86 6.00 15.79
N HIS A 252 0.19 6.70 15.37
CA HIS A 252 0.08 7.96 14.62
C HIS A 252 -0.08 7.74 13.11
N LEU A 253 0.22 6.54 12.61
CA LEU A 253 0.09 6.19 11.20
C LEU A 253 -1.38 5.90 10.83
N PRO A 254 -1.78 6.10 9.57
CA PRO A 254 -3.03 5.55 9.06
C PRO A 254 -2.93 4.03 8.91
N GLY A 255 -4.08 3.35 9.07
CA GLY A 255 -4.23 1.92 8.86
C GLY A 255 -5.34 1.66 7.84
N ILE A 256 -5.02 0.97 6.75
CA ILE A 256 -5.94 0.67 5.66
C ILE A 256 -6.13 -0.82 5.55
N MET A 257 -7.39 -1.26 5.45
CA MET A 257 -7.77 -2.66 5.31
C MET A 257 -8.07 -3.01 3.86
N GLU A 258 -7.50 -4.13 3.41
CA GLU A 258 -7.77 -4.73 2.10
C GLU A 258 -8.33 -6.14 2.26
N THR A 259 -9.09 -6.33 3.31
CA THR A 259 -9.72 -7.60 3.66
C THR A 259 -10.69 -8.07 2.57
N PRO A 260 -10.86 -9.39 2.38
CA PRO A 260 -11.84 -9.92 1.42
C PRO A 260 -13.23 -9.35 1.69
N ARG A 261 -13.94 -9.00 0.61
CA ARG A 261 -15.31 -8.47 0.75
C ARG A 261 -16.21 -8.91 -0.38
N LYS A 262 -17.44 -9.22 -0.04
CA LYS A 262 -18.54 -9.39 -0.98
C LYS A 262 -19.39 -8.12 -1.04
N ASP A 263 -19.53 -7.43 0.10
CA ASP A 263 -20.33 -6.23 0.25
C ASP A 263 -19.79 -5.29 1.34
N THR A 264 -20.58 -4.29 1.70
CA THR A 264 -20.23 -3.29 2.71
C THR A 264 -20.31 -3.83 4.15
N VAL A 265 -21.04 -4.91 4.39
CA VAL A 265 -21.26 -5.45 5.75
C VAL A 265 -19.94 -6.00 6.31
N GLU A 266 -19.17 -6.69 5.49
CA GLU A 266 -17.85 -7.21 5.87
C GLU A 266 -16.88 -6.08 6.22
N ASP A 267 -16.86 -4.98 5.43
CA ASP A 267 -16.07 -3.79 5.73
C ASP A 267 -16.49 -3.20 7.10
N LEU A 268 -17.80 -3.02 7.33
CA LEU A 268 -18.32 -2.48 8.60
C LEU A 268 -17.96 -3.38 9.79
N LYS A 269 -18.01 -4.70 9.64
CA LYS A 269 -17.57 -5.64 10.67
C LYS A 269 -16.09 -5.44 11.02
N ASN A 270 -15.19 -5.41 10.01
CA ASN A 270 -13.77 -5.23 10.23
C ASN A 270 -13.45 -3.88 10.91
N ILE A 271 -14.10 -2.78 10.51
CA ILE A 271 -13.86 -1.48 11.13
C ILE A 271 -14.37 -1.42 12.58
N MET A 272 -15.47 -2.08 12.88
CA MET A 272 -15.96 -2.21 14.25
C MET A 272 -14.98 -2.99 15.12
N VAL A 273 -14.47 -4.11 14.62
CA VAL A 273 -13.45 -4.91 15.31
C VAL A 273 -12.21 -4.06 15.56
N ILE A 274 -11.58 -3.49 14.53
CA ILE A 274 -10.32 -2.77 14.70
C ILE A 274 -10.46 -1.56 15.64
N ARG A 275 -11.58 -0.82 15.58
CA ARG A 275 -11.86 0.30 16.49
C ARG A 275 -12.06 -0.12 17.93
N SER A 276 -12.68 -1.28 18.17
CA SER A 276 -12.86 -1.81 19.53
C SER A 276 -11.54 -2.20 20.20
N LEU A 277 -10.45 -2.30 19.45
CA LEU A 277 -9.13 -2.64 19.95
C LEU A 277 -8.33 -1.41 20.39
N VAL A 278 -8.76 -0.20 20.01
CA VAL A 278 -8.06 1.07 20.35
C VAL A 278 -8.34 1.42 21.82
N GLU A 279 -7.27 1.72 22.57
CA GLU A 279 -7.27 2.12 23.99
C GLU A 279 -7.17 3.63 24.17
#